data_d5922d6615131dc39239b88996ddcb64
#
_entry.id   d5922d6615131dc39239b88996ddcb64
#
_cell.length_a   1.000
_cell.length_b   1.000
_cell.length_c   1.000
_cell.angle_alpha   90.00
_cell.angle_beta   90.00
_cell.angle_gamma   90.00
#
_symmetry.space_group_name_H-M   'P 1'
#
loop_
_entity.id
_entity.type
_entity.pdbx_description
1 polymer ?
#
loop_
_entity_poly.entity_id
_entity_poly.type
_entity_poly.pdbx_seq_one_letter_code
_entity_poly.pdbx_strand_id
1 'polypeptide(L)'
;MKYTFSTIIASAAILLAANTFAQEKTTIKTEVTTIDTTGSKKIKRNTITISNDGIYLGSNDSTWKKKKAAKRFFSTLSVNLGYNFLQDNTNYNDPGVVSYLSNVPGAKKNAQLFNLNQAKSVNFNLYWLRAFKAIDHKAQKLTISSGLGLQIYNFRYDNNITYTRTPSITQDSIAFSKNKLAIDYLNVPLTFTFKTRIHMSESGKKSTWLVYGAGITAGYRISSWTKQRSDARGKVKMHDDFGLNDFNSCLTAEIGIDDVIRFYGSYQLTSMYKNGIDQHPISIGIKLIGI
;
A
#
# COMPACT_ATOMS: atom_id res chain seq x y z
N MET A 1 22.96 -10.65 13.01
CA MET A 1 21.54 -10.88 12.70
C MET A 1 21.09 -9.99 11.52
N LYS A 2 21.72 -10.14 10.32
CA LYS A 2 21.54 -9.21 9.17
C LYS A 2 20.92 -9.86 7.91
N TYR A 3 20.36 -11.08 8.00
CA TYR A 3 19.96 -11.85 6.81
C TYR A 3 18.46 -12.18 6.68
N THR A 4 17.61 -11.76 7.61
CA THR A 4 16.19 -12.17 7.62
C THR A 4 15.27 -11.28 6.77
N PHE A 5 15.62 -10.03 6.52
CA PHE A 5 14.75 -9.11 5.74
C PHE A 5 14.87 -9.31 4.21
N SER A 6 16.07 -9.66 3.72
CA SER A 6 16.30 -9.88 2.29
C SER A 6 15.58 -11.11 1.75
N THR A 7 15.42 -12.15 2.58
CA THR A 7 14.75 -13.41 2.20
C THR A 7 13.23 -13.27 2.08
N ILE A 8 12.61 -12.42 2.87
CA ILE A 8 11.15 -12.21 2.83
C ILE A 8 10.74 -11.42 1.56
N ILE A 9 11.53 -10.44 1.16
CA ILE A 9 11.30 -9.66 -0.07
C ILE A 9 11.52 -10.53 -1.31
N ALA A 10 12.56 -11.37 -1.31
CA ALA A 10 12.82 -12.32 -2.38
C ALA A 10 11.71 -13.37 -2.51
N SER A 11 11.17 -13.87 -1.39
CA SER A 11 10.06 -14.83 -1.38
C SER A 11 8.76 -14.24 -1.91
N ALA A 12 8.46 -12.97 -1.60
CA ALA A 12 7.29 -12.27 -2.13
C ALA A 12 7.44 -11.97 -3.64
N ALA A 13 8.63 -11.62 -4.11
CA ALA A 13 8.92 -11.42 -5.52
C ALA A 13 8.87 -12.74 -6.33
N ILE A 14 9.34 -13.85 -5.76
CA ILE A 14 9.28 -15.18 -6.38
C ILE A 14 7.82 -15.67 -6.47
N LEU A 15 7.00 -15.43 -5.46
CA LEU A 15 5.56 -15.74 -5.51
C LEU A 15 4.80 -14.91 -6.56
N LEU A 16 5.18 -13.67 -6.79
CA LEU A 16 4.64 -12.80 -7.85
C LEU A 16 5.12 -13.25 -9.25
N ALA A 17 6.39 -13.63 -9.39
CA ALA A 17 6.96 -14.13 -10.65
C ALA A 17 6.40 -15.51 -11.03
N ALA A 18 6.22 -16.42 -10.08
CA ALA A 18 5.63 -17.74 -10.33
C ALA A 18 4.19 -17.67 -10.85
N ASN A 19 3.44 -16.61 -10.51
CA ASN A 19 2.07 -16.42 -11.00
C ASN A 19 1.98 -15.82 -12.41
N THR A 20 3.06 -15.28 -12.98
CA THR A 20 3.07 -14.73 -14.34
C THR A 20 3.39 -15.77 -15.42
N PHE A 21 3.97 -16.93 -15.05
CA PHE A 21 4.35 -17.99 -15.99
C PHE A 21 3.41 -19.20 -16.04
N ALA A 22 2.39 -19.28 -15.19
CA ALA A 22 1.46 -20.41 -15.17
C ALA A 22 0.28 -20.19 -16.12
N GLN A 23 0.51 -20.22 -17.43
CA GLN A 23 -0.55 -20.28 -18.45
C GLN A 23 -0.99 -21.72 -18.79
N GLU A 24 -0.37 -22.73 -18.20
CA GLU A 24 -0.70 -24.12 -18.49
C GLU A 24 -1.62 -24.75 -17.43
N LYS A 25 -2.65 -25.40 -17.94
CA LYS A 25 -3.61 -26.19 -17.17
C LYS A 25 -2.98 -27.52 -16.79
N THR A 26 -2.56 -27.70 -15.57
CA THR A 26 -2.03 -28.97 -15.07
C THR A 26 -3.17 -29.84 -14.59
N THR A 27 -3.33 -31.03 -15.20
CA THR A 27 -4.36 -32.00 -14.80
C THR A 27 -3.69 -33.25 -14.24
N ILE A 28 -3.90 -33.52 -12.97
CA ILE A 28 -3.44 -34.74 -12.29
C ILE A 28 -4.62 -35.70 -12.21
N LYS A 29 -4.48 -36.89 -12.82
CA LYS A 29 -5.48 -37.96 -12.74
C LYS A 29 -4.98 -38.99 -11.75
N THR A 30 -5.76 -39.27 -10.71
CA THR A 30 -5.50 -40.36 -9.76
C THR A 30 -6.60 -41.41 -9.90
N GLU A 31 -6.20 -42.67 -10.10
CA GLU A 31 -7.13 -43.80 -10.10
C GLU A 31 -7.02 -44.56 -8.78
N VAL A 32 -8.13 -44.68 -8.09
CA VAL A 32 -8.22 -45.52 -6.88
C VAL A 32 -9.07 -46.70 -7.26
N THR A 33 -8.46 -47.90 -7.25
CA THR A 33 -9.15 -49.17 -7.47
C THR A 33 -9.52 -49.75 -6.12
N THR A 34 -10.81 -49.89 -5.86
CA THR A 34 -11.32 -50.64 -4.69
C THR A 34 -11.90 -51.95 -5.19
N ILE A 35 -11.51 -53.06 -4.54
CA ILE A 35 -12.07 -54.40 -4.77
C ILE A 35 -12.99 -54.67 -3.59
N ASP A 36 -14.26 -54.91 -3.83
CA ASP A 36 -15.20 -55.29 -2.80
C ASP A 36 -15.10 -56.77 -2.43
N THR A 37 -15.76 -57.21 -1.36
CA THR A 37 -15.76 -58.59 -0.86
C THR A 37 -16.37 -59.59 -1.82
N THR A 38 -16.99 -59.16 -2.92
CA THR A 38 -17.57 -59.99 -3.98
C THR A 38 -16.68 -60.05 -5.21
N GLY A 39 -15.46 -59.49 -5.17
CA GLY A 39 -14.52 -59.49 -6.29
C GLY A 39 -14.85 -58.52 -7.40
N SER A 40 -15.83 -57.65 -7.23
CA SER A 40 -16.19 -56.63 -8.19
C SER A 40 -15.21 -55.44 -8.14
N LYS A 41 -14.57 -55.15 -9.26
CA LYS A 41 -13.58 -54.07 -9.37
C LYS A 41 -14.27 -52.75 -9.64
N LYS A 42 -14.31 -51.87 -8.65
CA LYS A 42 -14.85 -50.52 -8.80
C LYS A 42 -13.70 -49.52 -8.91
N ILE A 43 -13.54 -48.94 -10.10
CA ILE A 43 -12.50 -47.92 -10.36
C ILE A 43 -13.11 -46.57 -10.15
N LYS A 44 -12.66 -45.84 -9.11
CA LYS A 44 -12.95 -44.42 -8.92
C LYS A 44 -11.81 -43.61 -9.51
N ARG A 45 -12.13 -42.81 -10.51
CA ARG A 45 -11.18 -41.84 -11.10
C ARG A 45 -11.42 -40.47 -10.52
N ASN A 46 -10.45 -39.97 -9.78
CA ASN A 46 -10.46 -38.61 -9.29
C ASN A 46 -9.52 -37.77 -10.17
N THR A 47 -9.99 -36.63 -10.61
CA THR A 47 -9.21 -35.71 -11.40
C THR A 47 -8.99 -34.45 -10.61
N ILE A 48 -7.73 -34.08 -10.38
CA ILE A 48 -7.35 -32.81 -9.82
C ILE A 48 -6.88 -31.93 -11.00
N THR A 49 -7.58 -30.85 -11.25
CA THR A 49 -7.18 -29.88 -12.28
C THR A 49 -6.75 -28.60 -11.59
N ILE A 50 -5.51 -28.19 -11.80
CA ILE A 50 -4.97 -26.92 -11.34
C ILE A 50 -4.94 -26.00 -12.56
N SER A 51 -5.64 -24.89 -12.47
CA SER A 51 -5.64 -23.84 -13.50
C SER A 51 -5.53 -22.47 -12.86
N ASN A 52 -5.31 -21.44 -13.65
CA ASN A 52 -5.28 -20.05 -13.17
C ASN A 52 -6.57 -19.60 -12.44
N ASP A 53 -7.67 -20.33 -12.66
CA ASP A 53 -8.97 -20.07 -12.05
C ASP A 53 -9.20 -20.86 -10.73
N GLY A 54 -8.26 -21.74 -10.32
CA GLY A 54 -8.32 -22.51 -9.08
C GLY A 54 -8.05 -24.01 -9.22
N ILE A 55 -8.22 -24.72 -8.13
CA ILE A 55 -8.07 -26.18 -8.02
C ILE A 55 -9.45 -26.82 -8.12
N TYR A 56 -9.64 -27.74 -9.06
CA TYR A 56 -10.88 -28.47 -9.29
C TYR A 56 -10.69 -29.94 -8.93
N LEU A 57 -11.57 -30.47 -8.11
CA LEU A 57 -11.66 -31.90 -7.81
C LEU A 57 -12.87 -32.46 -8.55
N GLY A 58 -12.64 -33.36 -9.49
CA GLY A 58 -13.69 -34.05 -10.23
C GLY A 58 -13.72 -35.54 -9.88
N SER A 59 -14.91 -36.09 -9.62
CA SER A 59 -15.17 -37.55 -9.64
C SER A 59 -16.06 -37.89 -10.83
N ASN A 60 -15.95 -39.08 -11.34
CA ASN A 60 -16.59 -39.52 -12.62
C ASN A 60 -18.12 -39.71 -12.51
N ASP A 61 -18.80 -39.10 -11.56
CA ASP A 61 -20.27 -39.09 -11.52
C ASP A 61 -20.79 -37.98 -12.45
N SER A 62 -21.46 -38.41 -13.50
CA SER A 62 -21.96 -37.66 -14.66
C SER A 62 -23.05 -36.61 -14.40
N THR A 63 -23.27 -36.21 -13.12
CA THR A 63 -24.34 -35.28 -12.71
C THR A 63 -23.87 -33.93 -12.19
N TRP A 64 -22.58 -33.62 -12.27
CA TRP A 64 -22.09 -32.32 -11.84
C TRP A 64 -22.39 -31.24 -12.90
N LYS A 65 -23.51 -30.55 -12.72
CA LYS A 65 -23.69 -29.24 -13.36
C LYS A 65 -22.48 -28.39 -12.96
N LYS A 66 -21.65 -28.02 -13.95
CA LYS A 66 -20.54 -27.06 -13.78
C LYS A 66 -21.10 -25.78 -13.12
N LYS A 67 -21.09 -25.70 -11.81
CA LYS A 67 -21.14 -24.38 -11.16
C LYS A 67 -19.88 -23.69 -11.65
N LYS A 68 -20.03 -22.62 -12.45
CA LYS A 68 -18.91 -21.74 -12.78
C LYS A 68 -18.28 -21.37 -11.43
N ALA A 69 -17.07 -21.87 -11.18
CA ALA A 69 -16.34 -21.50 -9.97
C ALA A 69 -16.22 -19.96 -10.01
N ALA A 70 -16.75 -19.32 -9.00
CA ALA A 70 -16.66 -17.87 -8.91
C ALA A 70 -15.17 -17.52 -8.97
N LYS A 71 -14.79 -16.63 -9.90
CA LYS A 71 -13.39 -16.17 -10.01
C LYS A 71 -12.94 -15.69 -8.66
N ARG A 72 -12.02 -16.42 -8.02
CA ARG A 72 -11.47 -16.04 -6.70
C ARG A 72 -10.43 -14.93 -6.83
N PHE A 73 -9.79 -14.81 -8.00
CA PHE A 73 -8.81 -13.77 -8.29
C PHE A 73 -9.39 -12.73 -9.22
N PHE A 74 -9.11 -11.47 -8.93
CA PHE A 74 -9.46 -10.33 -9.80
C PHE A 74 -8.41 -9.23 -9.64
N SER A 75 -8.27 -8.41 -10.68
CA SER A 75 -7.43 -7.22 -10.63
C SER A 75 -8.30 -5.98 -10.44
N THR A 76 -7.79 -5.01 -9.71
CA THR A 76 -8.47 -3.73 -9.47
C THR A 76 -7.47 -2.59 -9.36
N LEU A 77 -7.90 -1.41 -9.77
CA LEU A 77 -7.18 -0.18 -9.56
C LEU A 77 -7.71 0.50 -8.29
N SER A 78 -6.81 1.08 -7.49
CA SER A 78 -7.18 1.86 -6.32
C SER A 78 -6.44 3.19 -6.32
N VAL A 79 -7.17 4.27 -6.10
CA VAL A 79 -6.63 5.63 -5.97
C VAL A 79 -6.98 6.16 -4.59
N ASN A 80 -5.96 6.64 -3.87
CA ASN A 80 -6.15 7.31 -2.59
C ASN A 80 -5.76 8.78 -2.72
N LEU A 81 -6.60 9.66 -2.21
CA LEU A 81 -6.39 11.10 -2.15
C LEU A 81 -6.58 11.58 -0.71
N GLY A 82 -5.60 12.25 -0.15
CA GLY A 82 -5.67 12.68 1.24
C GLY A 82 -4.75 13.83 1.57
N TYR A 83 -4.79 14.21 2.84
CA TYR A 83 -3.92 15.21 3.42
C TYR A 83 -2.81 14.56 4.23
N ASN A 84 -1.63 15.19 4.23
CA ASN A 84 -0.47 14.77 4.99
C ASN A 84 -0.34 15.57 6.28
N PHE A 85 0.03 14.85 7.33
CA PHE A 85 0.46 15.38 8.62
C PHE A 85 1.84 14.81 8.92
N LEU A 86 2.58 15.45 9.82
CA LEU A 86 3.86 14.94 10.33
C LEU A 86 3.74 14.75 11.84
N GLN A 87 4.03 13.53 12.30
CA GLN A 87 4.36 13.30 13.69
C GLN A 87 5.88 13.47 13.83
N ASP A 88 6.29 14.33 14.71
CA ASP A 88 7.69 14.66 14.96
C ASP A 88 8.11 14.18 16.35
N ASN A 89 8.98 13.18 16.39
CA ASN A 89 9.55 12.60 17.61
C ASN A 89 11.05 12.94 17.73
N THR A 90 11.52 13.93 16.98
CA THR A 90 12.93 14.29 16.86
C THR A 90 13.52 14.77 18.17
N ASN A 91 14.64 14.19 18.57
CA ASN A 91 15.51 14.76 19.59
C ASN A 91 16.40 15.85 18.96
N TYR A 92 16.00 17.10 19.09
CA TYR A 92 16.71 18.25 18.51
C TYR A 92 18.08 18.54 19.14
N ASN A 93 18.47 17.83 20.21
CA ASN A 93 19.79 17.89 20.82
C ASN A 93 20.72 16.77 20.30
N ASP A 94 20.22 15.85 19.46
CA ASP A 94 21.04 14.81 18.85
C ASP A 94 22.12 15.44 17.95
N PRO A 95 23.40 14.99 18.04
CA PRO A 95 24.50 15.56 17.23
C PRO A 95 24.23 15.48 15.73
N GLY A 96 23.60 14.41 15.22
CA GLY A 96 23.24 14.25 13.81
C GLY A 96 22.21 15.30 13.36
N VAL A 97 21.19 15.53 14.20
CA VAL A 97 20.16 16.55 13.96
C VAL A 97 20.76 17.94 14.02
N VAL A 98 21.60 18.23 15.03
CA VAL A 98 22.28 19.53 15.17
C VAL A 98 23.15 19.82 13.97
N SER A 99 23.87 18.83 13.46
CA SER A 99 24.71 18.94 12.25
C SER A 99 23.85 19.19 11.00
N TYR A 100 22.77 18.42 10.84
CA TYR A 100 21.85 18.59 9.70
C TYR A 100 21.13 19.94 9.71
N LEU A 101 20.84 20.48 10.87
CA LEU A 101 20.25 21.81 11.08
C LEU A 101 21.28 22.90 11.39
N SER A 102 22.58 22.72 11.05
CA SER A 102 23.66 23.65 11.39
C SER A 102 23.39 25.09 10.98
N ASN A 103 22.73 25.27 9.83
CA ASN A 103 22.40 26.58 9.24
C ASN A 103 21.03 27.13 9.68
N VAL A 104 20.40 26.53 10.69
CA VAL A 104 19.16 27.01 11.29
C VAL A 104 19.50 27.69 12.61
N PRO A 105 18.96 28.90 12.90
CA PRO A 105 19.16 29.56 14.20
C PRO A 105 18.71 28.66 15.36
N GLY A 106 19.51 28.61 16.46
CA GLY A 106 19.27 27.69 17.58
C GLY A 106 17.85 27.74 18.14
N ALA A 107 17.31 28.95 18.36
CA ALA A 107 15.95 29.14 18.84
C ALA A 107 14.84 28.54 17.95
N LYS A 108 15.16 28.23 16.68
CA LYS A 108 14.23 27.68 15.68
C LYS A 108 14.47 26.20 15.38
N LYS A 109 15.43 25.56 16.04
CA LYS A 109 15.69 24.13 15.94
C LYS A 109 14.70 23.36 16.81
N ASN A 110 13.47 23.22 16.35
CA ASN A 110 12.40 22.51 17.03
C ASN A 110 11.34 22.02 16.01
N ALA A 111 10.34 21.28 16.46
CA ALA A 111 9.29 20.71 15.61
C ALA A 111 8.53 21.76 14.79
N GLN A 112 8.41 22.99 15.28
CA GLN A 112 7.72 24.06 14.55
C GLN A 112 8.42 24.44 13.25
N LEU A 113 9.73 24.13 13.08
CA LEU A 113 10.47 24.35 11.85
C LEU A 113 9.80 23.68 10.65
N PHE A 114 9.22 22.50 10.87
CA PHE A 114 8.59 21.66 9.87
C PHE A 114 7.06 21.78 9.79
N ASN A 115 6.49 22.83 10.38
CA ASN A 115 5.05 23.06 10.32
C ASN A 115 4.54 23.05 8.88
N LEU A 116 3.47 22.28 8.67
CA LEU A 116 2.85 22.11 7.36
C LEU A 116 1.61 22.98 7.19
N ASN A 117 1.48 23.56 6.03
CA ASN A 117 0.20 24.05 5.54
C ASN A 117 -0.70 22.85 5.21
N GLN A 118 -1.59 22.51 6.14
CA GLN A 118 -2.41 21.29 6.08
C GLN A 118 -3.24 21.21 4.81
N ALA A 119 -3.93 22.30 4.44
CA ALA A 119 -4.78 22.33 3.25
C ALA A 119 -4.04 22.13 1.92
N LYS A 120 -2.71 22.32 1.92
CA LYS A 120 -1.85 22.20 0.74
C LYS A 120 -0.85 21.06 0.78
N SER A 121 -0.82 20.32 1.90
CA SER A 121 -0.01 19.11 2.07
C SER A 121 -0.83 17.89 1.73
N VAL A 122 -0.64 17.36 0.51
CA VAL A 122 -1.50 16.33 -0.05
C VAL A 122 -0.75 15.04 -0.34
N ASN A 123 -1.46 13.94 -0.18
CA ASN A 123 -1.03 12.60 -0.53
C ASN A 123 -1.84 12.08 -1.72
N PHE A 124 -1.14 11.46 -2.66
CA PHE A 124 -1.73 10.75 -3.77
C PHE A 124 -1.12 9.36 -3.87
N ASN A 125 -1.95 8.31 -3.89
CA ASN A 125 -1.48 6.95 -4.11
C ASN A 125 -2.28 6.31 -5.22
N LEU A 126 -1.58 5.61 -6.11
CA LEU A 126 -2.16 4.81 -7.18
C LEU A 126 -1.67 3.38 -7.03
N TYR A 127 -2.58 2.42 -6.90
CA TYR A 127 -2.24 1.00 -6.74
C TYR A 127 -2.92 0.16 -7.81
N TRP A 128 -2.14 -0.67 -8.48
CA TRP A 128 -2.64 -1.78 -9.28
C TRP A 128 -2.57 -3.04 -8.44
N LEU A 129 -3.73 -3.52 -8.00
CA LEU A 129 -3.86 -4.62 -7.06
C LEU A 129 -4.36 -5.89 -7.75
N ARG A 130 -3.81 -7.00 -7.34
CA ARG A 130 -4.35 -8.33 -7.57
C ARG A 130 -4.96 -8.83 -6.25
N ALA A 131 -6.23 -9.16 -6.29
CA ALA A 131 -7.02 -9.48 -5.11
C ALA A 131 -7.48 -10.94 -5.16
N PHE A 132 -7.47 -11.58 -4.00
CA PHE A 132 -7.93 -12.93 -3.77
C PHE A 132 -9.09 -12.93 -2.77
N LYS A 133 -10.24 -13.49 -3.14
CA LYS A 133 -11.39 -13.68 -2.25
C LYS A 133 -11.13 -14.89 -1.35
N ALA A 134 -10.65 -14.66 -0.13
CA ALA A 134 -10.39 -15.70 0.84
C ALA A 134 -11.71 -16.26 1.44
N ILE A 135 -12.66 -15.34 1.71
CA ILE A 135 -14.01 -15.66 2.20
C ILE A 135 -15.02 -14.95 1.29
N ASP A 136 -16.01 -15.68 0.79
CA ASP A 136 -17.11 -15.12 -0.02
C ASP A 136 -18.45 -15.73 0.42
N HIS A 137 -18.88 -15.38 1.64
CA HIS A 137 -20.17 -15.78 2.20
C HIS A 137 -21.24 -14.71 1.97
N LYS A 138 -22.51 -15.11 2.10
CA LYS A 138 -23.65 -14.21 1.88
C LYS A 138 -23.66 -12.97 2.80
N ALA A 139 -23.09 -13.06 4.00
CA ALA A 139 -23.07 -11.99 5.00
C ALA A 139 -21.68 -11.39 5.24
N GLN A 140 -20.61 -12.11 4.91
CA GLN A 140 -19.24 -11.71 5.18
C GLN A 140 -18.32 -12.08 4.03
N LYS A 141 -17.39 -11.22 3.70
CA LYS A 141 -16.36 -11.43 2.69
C LYS A 141 -15.01 -10.97 3.21
N LEU A 142 -13.97 -11.70 2.85
CA LEU A 142 -12.58 -11.32 3.10
C LEU A 142 -11.83 -11.36 1.77
N THR A 143 -11.20 -10.25 1.45
CA THR A 143 -10.34 -10.10 0.28
C THR A 143 -8.93 -9.79 0.75
N ILE A 144 -7.96 -10.54 0.25
CA ILE A 144 -6.52 -10.26 0.43
C ILE A 144 -6.03 -9.70 -0.89
N SER A 145 -5.35 -8.57 -0.87
CA SER A 145 -4.83 -7.95 -2.07
C SER A 145 -3.38 -7.49 -1.91
N SER A 146 -2.63 -7.62 -2.99
CA SER A 146 -1.27 -7.14 -3.13
C SER A 146 -1.03 -6.68 -4.57
N GLY A 147 0.03 -5.93 -4.81
CA GLY A 147 0.33 -5.44 -6.15
C GLY A 147 1.47 -4.43 -6.15
N LEU A 148 1.43 -3.54 -7.13
CA LEU A 148 2.36 -2.43 -7.25
C LEU A 148 1.63 -1.11 -7.11
N GLY A 149 2.30 -0.13 -6.53
CA GLY A 149 1.73 1.20 -6.38
C GLY A 149 2.77 2.31 -6.44
N LEU A 150 2.28 3.48 -6.75
CA LEU A 150 3.00 4.73 -6.67
C LEU A 150 2.40 5.55 -5.53
N GLN A 151 3.23 5.96 -4.57
CA GLN A 151 2.84 6.83 -3.46
C GLN A 151 3.60 8.15 -3.57
N ILE A 152 2.86 9.25 -3.58
CA ILE A 152 3.39 10.59 -3.74
C ILE A 152 3.01 11.40 -2.52
N TYR A 153 4.01 11.76 -1.72
CA TYR A 153 3.87 12.74 -0.65
C TYR A 153 4.20 14.13 -1.16
N ASN A 154 3.37 15.10 -0.80
CA ASN A 154 3.63 16.52 -1.03
C ASN A 154 3.49 17.24 0.29
N PHE A 155 4.61 17.66 0.88
CA PHE A 155 4.66 18.43 2.12
C PHE A 155 4.82 19.91 1.76
N ARG A 156 3.88 20.73 2.20
CA ARG A 156 3.91 22.17 2.02
C ARG A 156 4.26 22.83 3.33
N TYR A 157 5.47 23.38 3.44
CA TYR A 157 5.93 24.05 4.64
C TYR A 157 5.41 25.49 4.74
N ASP A 158 5.03 25.89 5.96
CA ASP A 158 4.71 27.29 6.27
C ASP A 158 5.98 28.13 6.50
N ASN A 159 7.06 27.48 6.97
CA ASN A 159 8.34 28.12 7.22
C ASN A 159 9.20 28.21 5.95
N ASN A 160 10.10 29.22 5.95
CA ASN A 160 11.04 29.44 4.86
C ASN A 160 12.28 28.55 5.02
N ILE A 161 12.10 27.23 4.95
CA ILE A 161 13.19 26.26 5.00
C ILE A 161 13.65 25.92 3.58
N THR A 162 14.96 25.79 3.40
CA THR A 162 15.58 25.40 2.13
C THR A 162 16.46 24.18 2.36
N TYR A 163 16.22 23.12 1.60
CA TYR A 163 17.07 21.94 1.54
C TYR A 163 18.26 22.22 0.61
N THR A 164 19.45 21.85 1.04
CA THR A 164 20.68 22.01 0.27
C THR A 164 21.14 20.69 -0.33
N ARG A 165 22.01 20.73 -1.36
CA ARG A 165 22.57 19.51 -1.98
C ARG A 165 23.49 18.72 -1.04
N THR A 166 24.32 19.41 -0.23
CA THR A 166 24.91 18.79 0.93
C THR A 166 23.82 18.63 1.95
N PRO A 167 23.45 17.39 2.36
CA PRO A 167 22.23 17.19 3.13
C PRO A 167 22.21 18.04 4.40
N SER A 168 21.54 19.16 4.33
CA SER A 168 21.29 20.09 5.44
C SER A 168 20.08 20.95 5.14
N ILE A 169 19.52 21.56 6.17
CA ILE A 169 18.42 22.51 6.07
C ILE A 169 18.94 23.89 6.51
N THR A 170 18.58 24.88 5.72
CA THR A 170 18.84 26.29 5.99
C THR A 170 17.53 27.01 6.19
N GLN A 171 17.44 27.89 7.18
CA GLN A 171 16.35 28.85 7.25
C GLN A 171 16.66 30.05 6.38
N ASP A 172 15.84 30.27 5.36
CA ASP A 172 16.01 31.39 4.43
C ASP A 172 15.37 32.66 5.00
N SER A 173 16.01 33.80 4.78
CA SER A 173 15.43 35.13 5.11
C SER A 173 14.37 35.58 4.11
N ILE A 174 14.30 34.94 2.93
CA ILE A 174 13.36 35.26 1.87
C ILE A 174 12.02 34.57 2.15
N ALA A 175 10.94 35.34 2.06
CA ALA A 175 9.59 34.78 2.17
C ALA A 175 9.24 33.96 0.90
N PHE A 176 8.73 32.76 1.09
CA PHE A 176 8.27 31.89 0.01
C PHE A 176 6.75 31.91 -0.12
N SER A 177 6.23 32.28 -1.27
CA SER A 177 4.83 32.09 -1.63
C SER A 177 4.51 30.59 -1.83
N LYS A 178 5.55 29.76 -2.10
CA LYS A 178 5.48 28.32 -2.19
C LYS A 178 6.77 27.67 -1.68
N ASN A 179 6.65 26.80 -0.68
CA ASN A 179 7.75 25.97 -0.19
C ASN A 179 7.28 24.53 -0.05
N LYS A 180 7.77 23.62 -0.91
CA LYS A 180 7.28 22.26 -1.01
C LYS A 180 8.41 21.26 -1.12
N LEU A 181 8.31 20.15 -0.36
CA LEU A 181 9.03 18.91 -0.56
C LEU A 181 8.07 17.86 -1.13
N ALA A 182 8.47 17.19 -2.19
CA ALA A 182 7.77 16.03 -2.73
C ALA A 182 8.67 14.80 -2.66
N ILE A 183 8.08 13.66 -2.31
CA ILE A 183 8.75 12.36 -2.21
C ILE A 183 7.87 11.32 -2.87
N ASP A 184 8.46 10.59 -3.82
CA ASP A 184 7.75 9.58 -4.61
C ASP A 184 8.34 8.19 -4.29
N TYR A 185 7.46 7.25 -3.91
CA TYR A 185 7.82 5.86 -3.59
C TYR A 185 7.13 4.88 -4.53
N LEU A 186 7.88 3.88 -4.99
CA LEU A 186 7.32 2.68 -5.60
C LEU A 186 7.02 1.68 -4.49
N ASN A 187 5.77 1.25 -4.35
CA ASN A 187 5.30 0.49 -3.20
C ASN A 187 4.72 -0.87 -3.57
N VAL A 188 4.85 -1.80 -2.63
CA VAL A 188 4.14 -3.10 -2.62
C VAL A 188 3.22 -3.13 -1.40
N PRO A 189 1.90 -2.97 -1.57
CA PRO A 189 0.93 -3.12 -0.49
C PRO A 189 0.57 -4.59 -0.25
N LEU A 190 0.24 -4.93 0.99
CA LEU A 190 -0.48 -6.14 1.38
C LEU A 190 -1.65 -5.72 2.25
N THR A 191 -2.88 -5.93 1.77
CA THR A 191 -4.10 -5.46 2.45
C THR A 191 -5.10 -6.59 2.68
N PHE A 192 -5.77 -6.54 3.83
CA PHE A 192 -6.85 -7.42 4.23
C PHE A 192 -8.12 -6.58 4.35
N THR A 193 -9.06 -6.78 3.42
CA THR A 193 -10.31 -6.03 3.36
C THR A 193 -11.48 -6.94 3.69
N PHE A 194 -12.19 -6.60 4.75
CA PHE A 194 -13.41 -7.25 5.17
C PHE A 194 -14.61 -6.48 4.65
N LYS A 195 -15.66 -7.21 4.27
CA LYS A 195 -16.98 -6.66 3.97
C LYS A 195 -18.01 -7.41 4.79
N THR A 196 -18.81 -6.67 5.55
CA THR A 196 -19.94 -7.20 6.34
C THR A 196 -21.23 -6.60 5.82
N ARG A 197 -22.21 -7.43 5.50
CA ARG A 197 -23.52 -6.96 5.05
C ARG A 197 -24.30 -6.37 6.23
N ILE A 198 -24.62 -5.08 6.17
CA ILE A 198 -25.35 -4.36 7.23
C ILE A 198 -26.84 -4.19 6.90
N HIS A 199 -27.20 -4.19 5.62
CA HIS A 199 -28.58 -4.07 5.19
C HIS A 199 -28.84 -4.86 3.92
N MET A 200 -30.04 -5.40 3.78
CA MET A 200 -30.54 -6.00 2.55
C MET A 200 -31.93 -5.42 2.26
N SER A 201 -32.14 -4.92 1.05
CA SER A 201 -33.43 -4.42 0.62
C SER A 201 -34.49 -5.51 0.74
N GLU A 202 -35.74 -5.12 1.04
CA GLU A 202 -36.89 -6.04 1.12
C GLU A 202 -37.05 -6.88 -0.15
N SER A 203 -36.73 -6.31 -1.33
CA SER A 203 -36.69 -7.05 -2.59
C SER A 203 -35.58 -8.09 -2.70
N GLY A 204 -34.64 -8.14 -1.76
CA GLY A 204 -33.46 -9.03 -1.76
C GLY A 204 -32.42 -8.74 -2.86
N LYS A 205 -32.65 -7.71 -3.71
CA LYS A 205 -31.81 -7.42 -4.88
C LYS A 205 -30.61 -6.52 -4.58
N LYS A 206 -30.67 -5.69 -3.54
CA LYS A 206 -29.60 -4.77 -3.15
C LYS A 206 -29.16 -5.02 -1.72
N SER A 207 -27.87 -5.00 -1.48
CA SER A 207 -27.28 -5.15 -0.15
C SER A 207 -26.29 -4.01 0.09
N THR A 208 -26.32 -3.43 1.28
CA THR A 208 -25.34 -2.46 1.73
C THR A 208 -24.28 -3.15 2.55
N TRP A 209 -23.01 -2.87 2.25
CA TRP A 209 -21.87 -3.50 2.86
C TRP A 209 -21.03 -2.47 3.59
N LEU A 210 -20.77 -2.73 4.86
CA LEU A 210 -19.69 -2.07 5.60
C LEU A 210 -18.37 -2.69 5.16
N VAL A 211 -17.43 -1.84 4.77
CA VAL A 211 -16.06 -2.23 4.38
C VAL A 211 -15.12 -1.71 5.44
N TYR A 212 -14.23 -2.55 5.91
CA TYR A 212 -13.13 -2.18 6.80
C TYR A 212 -11.93 -3.07 6.54
N GLY A 213 -10.74 -2.53 6.76
CA GLY A 213 -9.54 -3.28 6.44
C GLY A 213 -8.30 -2.67 7.05
N ALA A 214 -7.25 -3.46 7.05
CA ALA A 214 -5.92 -3.05 7.45
C ALA A 214 -4.87 -3.67 6.53
N GLY A 215 -3.71 -3.06 6.49
CA GLY A 215 -2.61 -3.55 5.66
C GLY A 215 -1.28 -2.93 6.03
N ILE A 216 -0.26 -3.42 5.35
CA ILE A 216 1.09 -2.88 5.40
C ILE A 216 1.56 -2.59 3.98
N THR A 217 2.35 -1.55 3.83
CA THR A 217 2.95 -1.18 2.55
C THR A 217 4.45 -1.02 2.75
N ALA A 218 5.25 -1.61 1.88
CA ALA A 218 6.69 -1.40 1.83
C ALA A 218 7.05 -0.71 0.52
N GLY A 219 7.89 0.32 0.57
CA GLY A 219 8.23 1.13 -0.60
C GLY A 219 9.70 1.50 -0.68
N TYR A 220 10.12 1.77 -1.91
CA TYR A 220 11.44 2.30 -2.23
C TYR A 220 11.29 3.67 -2.88
N ARG A 221 12.06 4.65 -2.42
CA ARG A 221 12.04 6.03 -2.93
C ARG A 221 12.63 6.07 -4.33
N ILE A 222 11.83 6.52 -5.28
CA ILE A 222 12.23 6.64 -6.67
C ILE A 222 12.55 8.09 -7.06
N SER A 223 12.03 9.07 -6.31
CA SER A 223 12.28 10.48 -6.56
C SER A 223 12.06 11.32 -5.30
N SER A 224 12.84 12.39 -5.16
CA SER A 224 12.59 13.48 -4.23
C SER A 224 12.96 14.81 -4.84
N TRP A 225 12.15 15.83 -4.57
CA TRP A 225 12.40 17.16 -5.11
C TRP A 225 11.73 18.25 -4.27
N THR A 226 12.36 19.42 -4.28
CA THR A 226 11.81 20.64 -3.69
C THR A 226 11.33 21.60 -4.77
N LYS A 227 10.33 22.40 -4.42
CA LYS A 227 9.86 23.50 -5.26
C LYS A 227 9.56 24.70 -4.41
N GLN A 228 10.32 25.76 -4.65
CA GLN A 228 10.17 27.04 -4.00
C GLN A 228 9.75 28.12 -5.00
N ARG A 229 9.01 29.10 -4.52
CA ARG A 229 8.68 30.30 -5.29
C ARG A 229 8.75 31.50 -4.35
N SER A 230 9.49 32.52 -4.77
CA SER A 230 9.56 33.81 -4.12
C SER A 230 9.63 34.91 -5.14
N ASP A 231 9.36 36.16 -4.77
CA ASP A 231 9.46 37.28 -5.65
C ASP A 231 10.93 37.59 -6.00
N ALA A 232 11.85 37.38 -5.04
CA ALA A 232 13.28 37.62 -5.22
C ALA A 232 13.99 36.59 -6.10
N ARG A 233 13.59 35.29 -6.06
CA ARG A 233 14.30 34.20 -6.80
C ARG A 233 13.43 33.53 -7.87
N GLY A 234 12.19 33.97 -8.04
CA GLY A 234 11.27 33.34 -8.95
C GLY A 234 10.93 31.89 -8.53
N LYS A 235 10.85 30.99 -9.52
CA LYS A 235 10.55 29.57 -9.31
C LYS A 235 11.84 28.74 -9.34
N VAL A 236 12.18 28.09 -8.24
CA VAL A 236 13.32 27.17 -8.12
C VAL A 236 12.79 25.75 -7.88
N LYS A 237 13.33 24.78 -8.61
CA LYS A 237 13.08 23.34 -8.39
C LYS A 237 14.43 22.64 -8.31
N MET A 238 14.59 21.78 -7.30
CA MET A 238 15.81 21.01 -7.08
C MET A 238 15.44 19.55 -6.82
N HIS A 239 16.14 18.63 -7.46
CA HIS A 239 16.07 17.19 -7.22
C HIS A 239 17.33 16.76 -6.49
N ASP A 240 17.18 16.07 -5.37
CA ASP A 240 18.29 15.54 -4.60
C ASP A 240 17.79 14.49 -3.58
N ASP A 241 18.70 13.86 -2.86
CA ASP A 241 18.42 12.92 -1.75
C ASP A 241 17.84 13.64 -0.51
N PHE A 242 18.32 14.85 -0.18
CA PHE A 242 17.93 15.63 1.00
C PHE A 242 18.09 14.89 2.36
N GLY A 243 18.90 13.85 2.45
CA GLY A 243 19.03 13.03 3.63
C GLY A 243 17.80 12.18 3.97
N LEU A 244 16.93 11.95 3.00
CA LEU A 244 15.71 11.16 3.14
C LEU A 244 16.01 9.65 3.12
N ASN A 245 15.24 8.86 3.86
CA ASN A 245 15.31 7.41 3.81
C ASN A 245 14.86 6.88 2.44
N ASP A 246 15.58 5.85 1.95
CA ASP A 246 15.27 5.21 0.67
C ASP A 246 14.11 4.22 0.80
N PHE A 247 13.92 3.64 1.99
CA PHE A 247 12.85 2.69 2.25
C PHE A 247 11.82 3.30 3.18
N ASN A 248 10.55 3.07 2.87
CA ASN A 248 9.46 3.34 3.77
C ASN A 248 8.66 2.07 4.05
N SER A 249 8.07 2.01 5.24
CA SER A 249 7.02 1.05 5.57
C SER A 249 5.87 1.79 6.24
N CYS A 250 4.63 1.48 5.83
CA CYS A 250 3.45 2.14 6.35
C CYS A 250 2.43 1.11 6.82
N LEU A 251 1.81 1.37 7.98
CA LEU A 251 0.54 0.75 8.33
C LEU A 251 -0.57 1.49 7.60
N THR A 252 -1.57 0.77 7.12
CA THR A 252 -2.72 1.33 6.44
C THR A 252 -4.01 0.77 7.02
N ALA A 253 -5.04 1.60 7.08
CA ALA A 253 -6.38 1.20 7.47
C ALA A 253 -7.41 1.83 6.54
N GLU A 254 -8.54 1.14 6.36
CA GLU A 254 -9.67 1.66 5.59
C GLU A 254 -10.99 1.34 6.28
N ILE A 255 -11.96 2.23 6.13
CA ILE A 255 -13.34 2.02 6.57
C ILE A 255 -14.29 2.79 5.64
N GLY A 256 -15.48 2.22 5.39
CA GLY A 256 -16.46 2.89 4.56
C GLY A 256 -17.66 2.02 4.21
N ILE A 257 -18.46 2.53 3.29
CA ILE A 257 -19.60 1.82 2.71
C ILE A 257 -19.27 1.50 1.26
N ASP A 258 -19.43 0.23 0.89
CA ASP A 258 -19.14 -0.24 -0.48
C ASP A 258 -19.99 0.50 -1.49
N ASP A 259 -19.39 0.84 -2.64
CA ASP A 259 -20.00 1.59 -3.73
C ASP A 259 -20.47 3.02 -3.36
N VAL A 260 -20.14 3.52 -2.16
CA VAL A 260 -20.48 4.89 -1.72
C VAL A 260 -19.21 5.69 -1.44
N ILE A 261 -18.56 5.43 -0.32
CA ILE A 261 -17.37 6.16 0.09
C ILE A 261 -16.50 5.27 0.98
N ARG A 262 -15.19 5.38 0.81
CA ARG A 262 -14.20 4.78 1.70
C ARG A 262 -13.20 5.82 2.16
N PHE A 263 -12.97 5.84 3.45
CA PHE A 263 -11.89 6.58 4.07
C PHE A 263 -10.68 5.68 4.22
N TYR A 264 -9.51 6.25 4.12
CA TYR A 264 -8.27 5.57 4.43
C TYR A 264 -7.42 6.41 5.37
N GLY A 265 -6.58 5.72 6.13
CA GLY A 265 -5.49 6.28 6.90
C GLY A 265 -4.21 5.51 6.64
N SER A 266 -3.07 6.19 6.68
CA SER A 266 -1.76 5.55 6.68
C SER A 266 -0.83 6.24 7.66
N TYR A 267 0.02 5.44 8.30
CA TYR A 267 1.06 5.88 9.21
C TYR A 267 2.39 5.26 8.79
N GLN A 268 3.39 6.09 8.50
CA GLN A 268 4.72 5.61 8.15
C GLN A 268 5.48 5.19 9.40
N LEU A 269 5.86 3.92 9.46
CA LEU A 269 6.58 3.32 10.60
C LEU A 269 8.07 3.69 10.62
N THR A 270 8.66 3.87 9.45
CA THR A 270 10.05 4.29 9.31
C THR A 270 10.16 5.80 9.38
N SER A 271 11.22 6.32 9.99
CA SER A 271 11.48 7.75 9.92
C SER A 271 11.66 8.22 8.47
N MET A 272 11.25 9.46 8.18
CA MET A 272 11.39 10.06 6.86
C MET A 272 12.85 10.38 6.51
N TYR A 273 13.72 10.62 7.51
CA TYR A 273 15.11 11.04 7.33
C TYR A 273 16.12 10.03 7.86
N LYS A 274 17.35 10.07 7.29
CA LYS A 274 18.52 9.28 7.70
C LYS A 274 19.32 9.93 8.84
N ASN A 275 19.17 11.25 9.03
CA ASN A 275 20.08 12.10 9.82
C ASN A 275 19.63 12.33 11.27
N GLY A 276 18.86 11.41 11.84
CA GLY A 276 18.35 11.51 13.22
C GLY A 276 17.07 12.33 13.38
N ILE A 277 16.64 13.08 12.35
CA ILE A 277 15.29 13.68 12.37
C ILE A 277 14.27 12.55 12.29
N ASP A 278 13.47 12.42 13.35
CA ASP A 278 12.51 11.32 13.51
C ASP A 278 11.08 11.80 13.24
N GLN A 279 10.77 11.91 11.94
CA GLN A 279 9.47 12.33 11.45
C GLN A 279 8.75 11.20 10.74
N HIS A 280 7.48 11.02 11.09
CA HIS A 280 6.59 9.99 10.58
C HIS A 280 5.39 10.62 9.86
N PRO A 281 5.32 10.54 8.52
CA PRO A 281 4.15 10.94 7.75
C PRO A 281 2.88 10.18 8.17
N ILE A 282 1.80 10.93 8.36
CA ILE A 282 0.44 10.42 8.53
C ILE A 282 -0.38 10.95 7.36
N SER A 283 -1.16 10.10 6.71
CA SER A 283 -2.08 10.53 5.65
C SER A 283 -3.50 10.06 5.96
N ILE A 284 -4.47 10.95 5.77
CA ILE A 284 -5.89 10.65 5.95
C ILE A 284 -6.65 11.19 4.74
N GLY A 285 -7.57 10.39 4.20
CA GLY A 285 -8.32 10.80 3.01
C GLY A 285 -9.35 9.80 2.53
N ILE A 286 -9.67 9.88 1.26
CA ILE A 286 -10.65 9.02 0.58
C ILE A 286 -9.93 8.01 -0.33
N LYS A 287 -10.53 6.84 -0.44
CA LYS A 287 -10.07 5.73 -1.28
C LYS A 287 -11.14 5.38 -2.30
N LEU A 288 -10.75 5.41 -3.57
CA LEU A 288 -11.56 4.99 -4.72
C LEU A 288 -11.04 3.63 -5.20
N ILE A 289 -11.94 2.69 -5.45
CA ILE A 289 -11.60 1.34 -5.94
C ILE A 289 -12.48 1.00 -7.14
N GLY A 290 -11.86 0.33 -8.13
CA GLY A 290 -12.59 -0.14 -9.30
C GLY A 290 -12.80 0.91 -10.38
N ILE A 291 -11.88 1.91 -10.45
CA ILE A 291 -11.84 2.86 -11.56
C ILE A 291 -11.31 2.17 -12.82
#